data_5a8e58d2e4a474ff18c1483fa7c6e70f
#
_entry.id   5a8e58d2e4a474ff18c1483fa7c6e70f
#
_cell.length_a   1.000
_cell.length_b   1.000
_cell.length_c   1.000
_cell.angle_alpha   90.00
_cell.angle_beta   90.00
_cell.angle_gamma   90.00
#
_symmetry.space_group_name_H-M   'P 1'
#
loop_
_entity.id
_entity.type
_entity.pdbx_description
1 polymer ?
#
loop_
_entity_poly.entity_id
_entity_poly.type
_entity_poly.pdbx_seq_one_letter_code
_entity_poly.pdbx_strand_id
1 'polypeptide(L)'
;MPIKSFNTEELLYYCVAILAIVTFGSGFTRLFAGAFGHPRRDDIIDFNPITNLDIVGTIVFFLGGFGWSKQVDDQKIRFKKQKLGWCLISLIAPFASLTIAMSAAYIKHFFWTDRVIEVVLYLSVAATAYHVLPIPPLAGSRLIYLMLPQERIWRLFSKAGPFIILGLVLIDRFSGIPFLREAIAPVLDAVTRFAEYY
;
A
#
# COMPACT_ATOMS: atom_id res chain seq x y z
N MET A 1 -14.66 3.71 3.20
CA MET A 1 -15.90 2.92 3.34
C MET A 1 -15.72 1.63 2.56
N PRO A 2 -15.81 0.45 3.18
CA PRO A 2 -15.89 -0.78 2.40
C PRO A 2 -17.13 -0.72 1.50
N ILE A 3 -17.10 -1.36 0.36
CA ILE A 3 -18.21 -1.38 -0.61
C ILE A 3 -19.51 -1.73 0.13
N LYS A 4 -20.43 -0.78 0.24
CA LYS A 4 -21.73 -0.97 0.91
C LYS A 4 -22.75 -1.66 0.02
N SER A 5 -22.60 -1.53 -1.30
CA SER A 5 -23.44 -2.17 -2.32
C SER A 5 -22.57 -2.52 -3.52
N PHE A 6 -22.69 -3.73 -4.03
CA PHE A 6 -22.05 -4.14 -5.29
C PHE A 6 -22.81 -3.51 -6.46
N ASN A 7 -22.66 -2.20 -6.65
CA ASN A 7 -23.05 -1.55 -7.88
C ASN A 7 -21.88 -1.59 -8.86
N THR A 8 -22.13 -1.86 -10.13
CA THR A 8 -21.12 -1.95 -11.18
C THR A 8 -20.28 -0.68 -11.29
N GLU A 9 -20.88 0.49 -11.08
CA GLU A 9 -20.19 1.77 -11.09
C GLU A 9 -19.19 1.90 -9.92
N GLU A 10 -19.61 1.60 -8.70
CA GLU A 10 -18.73 1.61 -7.53
C GLU A 10 -17.55 0.65 -7.71
N LEU A 11 -17.78 -0.54 -8.26
CA LEU A 11 -16.72 -1.50 -8.57
C LEU A 11 -15.71 -0.91 -9.54
N LEU A 12 -16.18 -0.23 -10.58
CA LEU A 12 -15.32 0.42 -11.57
C LEU A 12 -14.46 1.53 -10.92
N TYR A 13 -15.05 2.35 -10.04
CA TYR A 13 -14.32 3.39 -9.32
C TYR A 13 -13.22 2.81 -8.42
N TYR A 14 -13.52 1.70 -7.73
CA TYR A 14 -12.52 0.97 -6.95
C TYR A 14 -11.39 0.42 -7.83
N CYS A 15 -11.73 -0.18 -8.98
CA CYS A 15 -10.72 -0.67 -9.93
C CYS A 15 -9.78 0.45 -10.38
N VAL A 16 -10.32 1.60 -10.78
CA VAL A 16 -9.51 2.77 -11.20
C VAL A 16 -8.58 3.22 -10.07
N ALA A 17 -9.11 3.37 -8.85
CA ALA A 17 -8.33 3.79 -7.70
C ALA A 17 -7.21 2.78 -7.35
N ILE A 18 -7.53 1.48 -7.33
CA ILE A 18 -6.56 0.42 -7.06
C ILE A 18 -5.46 0.41 -8.12
N LEU A 19 -5.81 0.49 -9.40
CA LEU A 19 -4.84 0.54 -10.48
C LEU A 19 -3.91 1.75 -10.36
N ALA A 20 -4.44 2.93 -10.01
CA ALA A 20 -3.63 4.12 -9.78
C ALA A 20 -2.66 3.89 -8.61
N ILE A 21 -3.14 3.48 -7.44
CA ILE A 21 -2.32 3.27 -6.24
C ILE A 21 -1.23 2.21 -6.49
N VAL A 22 -1.60 1.08 -7.11
CA VAL A 22 -0.66 -0.01 -7.40
C VAL A 22 0.39 0.42 -8.42
N THR A 23 0.00 1.11 -9.50
CA THR A 23 0.92 1.56 -10.55
C THR A 23 1.95 2.54 -10.00
N PHE A 24 1.49 3.59 -9.32
CA PHE A 24 2.38 4.60 -8.76
C PHE A 24 3.21 4.02 -7.61
N GLY A 25 2.60 3.28 -6.68
CA GLY A 25 3.31 2.69 -5.55
C GLY A 25 4.41 1.73 -5.97
N SER A 26 4.12 0.77 -6.83
CA SER A 26 5.12 -0.19 -7.31
C SER A 26 6.11 0.42 -8.29
N GLY A 27 5.65 1.25 -9.23
CA GLY A 27 6.48 1.88 -10.23
C GLY A 27 7.54 2.77 -9.61
N PHE A 28 7.16 3.67 -8.70
CA PHE A 28 8.12 4.50 -7.97
C PHE A 28 9.03 3.69 -7.06
N THR A 29 8.50 2.68 -6.36
CA THR A 29 9.34 1.79 -5.54
C THR A 29 10.44 1.12 -6.37
N ARG A 30 10.13 0.62 -7.57
CA ARG A 30 11.09 0.00 -8.48
C ARG A 30 12.07 1.01 -9.07
N LEU A 31 11.57 2.19 -9.46
CA LEU A 31 12.39 3.28 -9.97
C LEU A 31 13.47 3.70 -8.95
N PHE A 32 13.05 3.96 -7.71
CA PHE A 32 13.98 4.35 -6.65
C PHE A 32 14.89 3.20 -6.21
N ALA A 33 14.38 1.97 -6.19
CA ALA A 33 15.19 0.80 -5.90
C ALA A 33 16.27 0.57 -6.96
N GLY A 34 15.97 0.82 -8.24
CA GLY A 34 16.94 0.78 -9.32
C GLY A 34 17.95 1.92 -9.28
N ALA A 35 17.51 3.14 -8.90
CA ALA A 35 18.35 4.32 -8.81
C ALA A 35 19.35 4.29 -7.63
N PHE A 36 18.90 3.82 -6.46
CA PHE A 36 19.72 3.82 -5.24
C PHE A 36 20.37 2.46 -4.94
N GLY A 37 19.89 1.39 -5.57
CA GLY A 37 20.47 0.05 -5.48
C GLY A 37 21.38 -0.28 -6.66
N HIS A 38 21.97 -1.47 -6.60
CA HIS A 38 22.69 -2.05 -7.72
C HIS A 38 21.81 -3.13 -8.35
N PRO A 39 21.11 -2.81 -9.46
CA PRO A 39 20.25 -3.76 -10.14
C PRO A 39 21.08 -4.90 -10.74
N ARG A 40 20.55 -6.11 -10.65
CA ARG A 40 21.16 -7.29 -11.27
C ARG A 40 20.67 -7.55 -12.70
N ARG A 41 19.58 -6.86 -13.11
CA ARG A 41 18.96 -6.96 -14.43
C ARG A 41 18.35 -5.62 -14.82
N ASP A 42 18.28 -5.36 -16.11
CA ASP A 42 17.78 -4.10 -16.69
C ASP A 42 16.24 -4.00 -16.69
N ASP A 43 15.53 -5.11 -16.41
CA ASP A 43 14.06 -5.22 -16.44
C ASP A 43 13.36 -4.89 -15.11
N ILE A 44 13.96 -4.03 -14.29
CA ILE A 44 13.43 -3.73 -12.94
C ILE A 44 12.31 -2.71 -12.98
N ILE A 45 12.40 -1.73 -13.90
CA ILE A 45 11.42 -0.66 -13.99
C ILE A 45 10.23 -1.14 -14.81
N ASP A 46 9.10 -1.34 -14.11
CA ASP A 46 7.85 -1.75 -14.74
C ASP A 46 6.68 -0.97 -14.11
N PHE A 47 6.04 -0.13 -14.92
CA PHE A 47 4.85 0.63 -14.57
C PHE A 47 3.56 -0.04 -15.05
N ASN A 48 3.62 -1.27 -15.55
CA ASN A 48 2.42 -1.98 -15.96
C ASN A 48 1.56 -2.33 -14.72
N PRO A 49 0.34 -1.78 -14.59
CA PRO A 49 -0.51 -2.03 -13.43
C PRO A 49 -0.83 -3.51 -13.25
N ILE A 50 -1.05 -4.25 -14.33
CA ILE A 50 -1.47 -5.66 -14.29
C ILE A 50 -0.36 -6.56 -13.72
N THR A 51 0.89 -6.34 -14.14
CA THR A 51 2.04 -7.11 -13.66
C THR A 51 2.39 -6.79 -12.21
N ASN A 52 2.00 -5.61 -11.73
CA ASN A 52 2.25 -5.11 -10.39
C ASN A 52 1.13 -5.38 -9.39
N LEU A 53 -0.01 -5.92 -9.83
CA LEU A 53 -1.07 -6.37 -8.94
C LEU A 53 -0.60 -7.57 -8.11
N ASP A 54 -0.83 -7.49 -6.81
CA ASP A 54 -0.77 -8.62 -5.88
C ASP A 54 -2.19 -9.14 -5.66
N ILE A 55 -2.41 -10.43 -5.87
CA ILE A 55 -3.76 -11.03 -5.79
C ILE A 55 -4.35 -10.83 -4.39
N VAL A 56 -3.58 -11.13 -3.33
CA VAL A 56 -4.06 -11.00 -1.95
C VAL A 56 -4.24 -9.53 -1.59
N GLY A 57 -3.28 -8.67 -1.98
CA GLY A 57 -3.38 -7.22 -1.79
C GLY A 57 -4.60 -6.62 -2.46
N THR A 58 -4.95 -7.08 -3.66
CA THR A 58 -6.15 -6.64 -4.40
C THR A 58 -7.43 -7.08 -3.69
N ILE A 59 -7.50 -8.32 -3.21
CA ILE A 59 -8.64 -8.81 -2.42
C ILE A 59 -8.82 -7.96 -1.15
N VAL A 60 -7.72 -7.65 -0.46
CA VAL A 60 -7.73 -6.81 0.74
C VAL A 60 -8.22 -5.38 0.43
N PHE A 61 -7.87 -4.80 -0.75
CA PHE A 61 -8.43 -3.52 -1.18
C PHE A 61 -9.97 -3.54 -1.24
N PHE A 62 -10.55 -4.57 -1.81
CA PHE A 62 -12.02 -4.67 -1.92
C PHE A 62 -12.69 -4.95 -0.58
N LEU A 63 -12.08 -5.75 0.29
CA LEU A 63 -12.67 -6.14 1.58
C LEU A 63 -12.43 -5.13 2.69
N GLY A 64 -11.21 -4.60 2.77
CA GLY A 64 -10.73 -3.76 3.86
C GLY A 64 -10.58 -2.27 3.52
N GLY A 65 -10.67 -1.91 2.22
CA GLY A 65 -10.48 -0.53 1.76
C GLY A 65 -9.00 -0.09 1.74
N PHE A 66 -8.06 -0.99 1.89
CA PHE A 66 -6.62 -0.79 1.76
C PHE A 66 -5.97 -2.05 1.20
N GLY A 67 -4.75 -1.94 0.71
CA GLY A 67 -4.02 -3.09 0.18
C GLY A 67 -2.60 -2.70 -0.24
N TRP A 68 -1.97 -3.53 -1.04
CA TRP A 68 -0.59 -3.33 -1.49
C TRP A 68 -0.38 -3.83 -2.91
N SER A 69 0.71 -3.38 -3.52
CA SER A 69 1.21 -3.83 -4.81
C SER A 69 2.20 -4.99 -4.64
N LYS A 70 2.46 -5.70 -5.72
CA LYS A 70 3.47 -6.76 -5.75
C LYS A 70 4.84 -6.21 -5.33
N GLN A 71 5.43 -6.86 -4.35
CA GLN A 71 6.73 -6.47 -3.80
C GLN A 71 7.86 -6.66 -4.82
N VAL A 72 8.84 -5.77 -4.75
CA VAL A 72 10.09 -5.95 -5.50
C VAL A 72 10.87 -7.10 -4.88
N ASP A 73 11.40 -7.98 -5.71
CA ASP A 73 12.19 -9.14 -5.26
C ASP A 73 13.52 -8.68 -4.66
N ASP A 74 13.71 -9.00 -3.38
CA ASP A 74 14.94 -8.68 -2.62
C ASP A 74 16.21 -9.26 -3.26
N GLN A 75 16.09 -10.29 -4.11
CA GLN A 75 17.22 -10.91 -4.80
C GLN A 75 17.66 -10.14 -6.06
N LYS A 76 16.78 -9.31 -6.63
CA LYS A 76 17.06 -8.58 -7.87
C LYS A 76 17.89 -7.34 -7.67
N ILE A 77 17.93 -6.79 -6.45
CA ILE A 77 18.60 -5.52 -6.14
C ILE A 77 19.50 -5.69 -4.92
N ARG A 78 20.72 -5.15 -5.00
CA ARG A 78 21.64 -5.09 -3.88
C ARG A 78 21.83 -3.66 -3.40
N PHE A 79 21.79 -3.47 -2.09
CA PHE A 79 22.19 -2.21 -1.44
C PHE A 79 23.48 -2.42 -0.65
N LYS A 80 24.29 -1.36 -0.52
CA LYS A 80 25.50 -1.38 0.32
C LYS A 80 25.20 -1.82 1.76
N LYS A 81 24.06 -1.37 2.30
CA LYS A 81 23.48 -1.83 3.58
C LYS A 81 22.10 -2.41 3.28
N GLN A 82 22.04 -3.72 3.02
CA GLN A 82 20.85 -4.40 2.48
C GLN A 82 19.56 -4.12 3.26
N LYS A 83 19.58 -4.36 4.57
CA LYS A 83 18.38 -4.14 5.40
C LYS A 83 17.92 -2.69 5.41
N LEU A 84 18.87 -1.74 5.59
CA LEU A 84 18.55 -0.32 5.63
C LEU A 84 18.05 0.16 4.27
N GLY A 85 18.67 -0.27 3.16
CA GLY A 85 18.23 0.06 1.80
C GLY A 85 16.77 -0.35 1.58
N TRP A 86 16.42 -1.59 1.91
CA TRP A 86 15.04 -2.06 1.79
C TRP A 86 14.07 -1.35 2.72
N CYS A 87 14.50 -0.98 3.93
CA CYS A 87 13.67 -0.17 4.83
C CYS A 87 13.33 1.19 4.22
N LEU A 88 14.32 1.90 3.67
CA LEU A 88 14.11 3.20 3.04
C LEU A 88 13.23 3.09 1.77
N ILE A 89 13.53 2.12 0.92
CA ILE A 89 12.77 1.92 -0.33
C ILE A 89 11.30 1.53 -0.05
N SER A 90 11.03 0.77 1.02
CA SER A 90 9.65 0.39 1.35
C SER A 90 8.76 1.59 1.70
N LEU A 91 9.34 2.71 2.12
CA LEU A 91 8.59 3.95 2.39
C LEU A 91 8.10 4.65 1.13
N ILE A 92 8.65 4.32 -0.05
CA ILE A 92 8.24 4.95 -1.31
C ILE A 92 6.77 4.66 -1.63
N ALA A 93 6.28 3.43 -1.40
CA ALA A 93 4.90 3.07 -1.68
C ALA A 93 3.89 3.90 -0.85
N PRO A 94 4.00 4.06 0.49
CA PRO A 94 3.12 4.94 1.25
C PRO A 94 3.26 6.42 0.85
N PHE A 95 4.46 6.90 0.51
CA PHE A 95 4.62 8.26 0.00
C PHE A 95 3.94 8.47 -1.35
N ALA A 96 4.02 7.50 -2.26
CA ALA A 96 3.29 7.55 -3.53
C ALA A 96 1.77 7.59 -3.31
N SER A 97 1.25 6.75 -2.40
CA SER A 97 -0.17 6.75 -2.04
C SER A 97 -0.60 8.09 -1.41
N LEU A 98 0.23 8.68 -0.54
CA LEU A 98 -0.02 10.00 0.03
C LEU A 98 -0.07 11.09 -1.05
N THR A 99 0.85 11.04 -2.03
CA THR A 99 0.85 11.99 -3.14
C THR A 99 -0.43 11.89 -3.97
N ILE A 100 -0.93 10.67 -4.22
CA ILE A 100 -2.22 10.46 -4.90
C ILE A 100 -3.36 11.04 -4.05
N ALA A 101 -3.36 10.81 -2.73
CA ALA A 101 -4.38 11.34 -1.83
C ALA A 101 -4.41 12.87 -1.86
N MET A 102 -3.25 13.53 -1.76
CA MET A 102 -3.13 14.99 -1.84
C MET A 102 -3.60 15.53 -3.21
N SER A 103 -3.23 14.86 -4.30
CA SER A 103 -3.66 15.24 -5.65
C SER A 103 -5.19 15.11 -5.80
N ALA A 104 -5.78 14.04 -5.28
CA ALA A 104 -7.23 13.83 -5.29
C ALA A 104 -7.96 14.87 -4.42
N ALA A 105 -7.43 15.18 -3.23
CA ALA A 105 -7.97 16.22 -2.35
C ALA A 105 -7.91 17.61 -3.03
N TYR A 106 -6.79 17.95 -3.66
CA TYR A 106 -6.63 19.19 -4.41
C TYR A 106 -7.64 19.30 -5.57
N ILE A 107 -7.79 18.23 -6.37
CA ILE A 107 -8.78 18.22 -7.47
C ILE A 107 -10.19 18.36 -6.93
N LYS A 108 -10.54 17.67 -5.84
CA LYS A 108 -11.83 17.76 -5.17
C LYS A 108 -12.12 19.19 -4.68
N HIS A 109 -11.12 19.87 -4.16
CA HIS A 109 -11.27 21.22 -3.58
C HIS A 109 -11.38 22.32 -4.65
N PHE A 110 -10.54 22.29 -5.69
CA PHE A 110 -10.39 23.39 -6.64
C PHE A 110 -11.13 23.21 -7.96
N PHE A 111 -11.45 21.97 -8.38
CA PHE A 111 -12.03 21.73 -9.70
C PHE A 111 -13.45 21.20 -9.63
N TRP A 112 -13.61 19.96 -9.23
CA TRP A 112 -14.93 19.34 -9.10
C TRP A 112 -14.90 18.15 -8.14
N THR A 113 -16.06 17.90 -7.53
CA THR A 113 -16.25 16.69 -6.71
C THR A 113 -16.95 15.63 -7.53
N ASP A 114 -16.27 14.50 -7.73
CA ASP A 114 -16.82 13.33 -8.38
C ASP A 114 -16.60 12.10 -7.47
N ARG A 115 -17.47 11.12 -7.60
CA ARG A 115 -17.41 9.89 -6.82
C ARG A 115 -16.09 9.14 -7.03
N VAL A 116 -15.54 9.14 -8.26
CA VAL A 116 -14.21 8.57 -8.55
C VAL A 116 -13.14 9.18 -7.69
N ILE A 117 -13.09 10.53 -7.62
CA ILE A 117 -12.09 11.27 -6.86
C ILE A 117 -12.20 10.97 -5.37
N GLU A 118 -13.44 10.86 -4.85
CA GLU A 118 -13.67 10.48 -3.44
C GLU A 118 -13.17 9.08 -3.13
N VAL A 119 -13.40 8.11 -4.02
CA VAL A 119 -12.90 6.73 -3.86
C VAL A 119 -11.39 6.68 -3.94
N VAL A 120 -10.77 7.40 -4.88
CA VAL A 120 -9.31 7.51 -5.01
C VAL A 120 -8.72 8.12 -3.73
N LEU A 121 -9.27 9.22 -3.26
CA LEU A 121 -8.83 9.88 -2.01
C LEU A 121 -8.91 8.91 -0.84
N TYR A 122 -10.07 8.30 -0.62
CA TYR A 122 -10.29 7.38 0.49
C TYR A 122 -9.33 6.19 0.48
N LEU A 123 -9.19 5.50 -0.64
CA LEU A 123 -8.31 4.33 -0.76
C LEU A 123 -6.84 4.71 -0.63
N SER A 124 -6.43 5.87 -1.14
CA SER A 124 -5.05 6.35 -1.04
C SER A 124 -4.67 6.76 0.39
N VAL A 125 -5.57 7.44 1.11
CA VAL A 125 -5.41 7.75 2.53
C VAL A 125 -5.30 6.48 3.35
N ALA A 126 -6.22 5.53 3.13
CA ALA A 126 -6.20 4.25 3.82
C ALA A 126 -4.91 3.48 3.52
N ALA A 127 -4.51 3.34 2.25
CA ALA A 127 -3.27 2.67 1.87
C ALA A 127 -2.05 3.29 2.56
N THR A 128 -1.97 4.63 2.63
CA THR A 128 -0.89 5.34 3.33
C THR A 128 -0.87 4.98 4.82
N ALA A 129 -2.01 5.07 5.50
CA ALA A 129 -2.12 4.82 6.93
C ALA A 129 -1.83 3.37 7.31
N TYR A 130 -2.39 2.41 6.58
CA TYR A 130 -2.18 0.98 6.85
C TYR A 130 -0.74 0.51 6.61
N HIS A 131 0.04 1.23 5.80
CA HIS A 131 1.45 0.92 5.62
C HIS A 131 2.31 1.07 6.89
N VAL A 132 1.81 1.72 7.93
CA VAL A 132 2.47 1.79 9.25
C VAL A 132 2.43 0.45 9.99
N LEU A 133 1.48 -0.44 9.69
CA LEU A 133 1.37 -1.73 10.35
C LEU A 133 2.65 -2.58 10.17
N PRO A 134 3.12 -3.20 11.27
CA PRO A 134 4.36 -3.97 11.27
C PRO A 134 4.18 -5.40 10.71
N ILE A 135 3.33 -5.58 9.71
CA ILE A 135 3.03 -6.89 9.11
C ILE A 135 3.40 -6.85 7.62
N PRO A 136 4.24 -7.77 7.12
CA PRO A 136 4.53 -7.86 5.69
C PRO A 136 3.25 -8.14 4.87
N PRO A 137 3.14 -7.54 3.69
CA PRO A 137 4.14 -6.79 2.93
C PRO A 137 4.12 -5.27 3.16
N LEU A 138 3.47 -4.77 4.22
CA LEU A 138 3.36 -3.35 4.50
C LEU A 138 4.72 -2.74 4.92
N ALA A 139 4.90 -1.44 4.67
CA ALA A 139 6.19 -0.76 4.86
C ALA A 139 6.71 -0.83 6.31
N GLY A 140 5.81 -0.71 7.31
CA GLY A 140 6.15 -0.79 8.73
C GLY A 140 6.83 -2.08 9.14
N SER A 141 6.57 -3.19 8.43
CA SER A 141 7.24 -4.47 8.70
C SER A 141 8.76 -4.44 8.47
N ARG A 142 9.24 -3.51 7.63
CA ARG A 142 10.69 -3.38 7.38
C ARG A 142 11.46 -2.86 8.61
N LEU A 143 10.79 -2.18 9.53
CA LEU A 143 11.39 -1.84 10.83
C LEU A 143 11.68 -3.11 11.64
N ILE A 144 10.75 -4.08 11.64
CA ILE A 144 10.99 -5.39 12.26
C ILE A 144 12.14 -6.11 11.56
N TYR A 145 12.20 -6.05 10.23
CA TYR A 145 13.31 -6.65 9.46
C TYR A 145 14.68 -6.12 9.89
N LEU A 146 14.80 -4.82 10.20
CA LEU A 146 16.05 -4.25 10.72
C LEU A 146 16.48 -4.90 12.04
N MET A 147 15.51 -5.23 12.90
CA MET A 147 15.74 -5.78 14.24
C MET A 147 15.96 -7.31 14.23
N LEU A 148 15.49 -8.00 13.21
CA LEU A 148 15.58 -9.46 13.14
C LEU A 148 17.02 -9.92 12.85
N PRO A 149 17.60 -10.80 13.70
CA PRO A 149 18.96 -11.31 13.51
C PRO A 149 19.07 -12.30 12.36
N GLN A 150 17.99 -13.04 12.04
CA GLN A 150 17.99 -14.14 11.10
C GLN A 150 17.09 -13.88 9.89
N GLU A 151 17.67 -13.95 8.69
CA GLU A 151 16.93 -13.83 7.43
C GLU A 151 15.90 -14.95 7.20
N ARG A 152 16.12 -16.11 7.84
CA ARG A 152 15.18 -17.24 7.75
C ARG A 152 13.83 -16.89 8.39
N ILE A 153 13.85 -16.24 9.56
CA ILE A 153 12.63 -15.80 10.26
C ILE A 153 11.92 -14.76 9.42
N TRP A 154 12.66 -13.79 8.86
CA TRP A 154 12.09 -12.79 7.97
C TRP A 154 11.39 -13.40 6.75
N ARG A 155 12.02 -14.36 6.08
CA ARG A 155 11.42 -15.05 4.93
C ARG A 155 10.12 -15.78 5.26
N LEU A 156 10.04 -16.43 6.42
CA LEU A 156 8.79 -17.08 6.88
C LEU A 156 7.71 -16.03 7.17
N PHE A 157 8.08 -14.97 7.89
CA PHE A 157 7.16 -13.88 8.22
C PHE A 157 6.64 -13.15 6.97
N SER A 158 7.52 -12.88 5.99
CA SER A 158 7.13 -12.26 4.71
C SER A 158 6.18 -13.12 3.89
N LYS A 159 6.31 -14.45 3.94
CA LYS A 159 5.39 -15.36 3.25
C LYS A 159 4.04 -15.47 3.95
N ALA A 160 4.02 -15.45 5.27
CA ALA A 160 2.78 -15.55 6.07
C ALA A 160 2.02 -14.21 6.13
N GLY A 161 2.73 -13.09 6.06
CA GLY A 161 2.18 -11.74 6.26
C GLY A 161 0.94 -11.41 5.45
N PRO A 162 0.91 -11.63 4.12
CA PRO A 162 -0.26 -11.39 3.30
C PRO A 162 -1.51 -12.11 3.80
N PHE A 163 -1.36 -13.36 4.22
CA PHE A 163 -2.45 -14.18 4.76
C PHE A 163 -2.87 -13.75 6.16
N ILE A 164 -1.92 -13.29 6.98
CA ILE A 164 -2.22 -12.71 8.30
C ILE A 164 -3.09 -11.47 8.13
N ILE A 165 -2.72 -10.55 7.23
CA ILE A 165 -3.52 -9.34 6.97
C ILE A 165 -4.90 -9.71 6.43
N LEU A 166 -4.97 -10.63 5.48
CA LEU A 166 -6.25 -11.10 4.94
C LEU A 166 -7.13 -11.68 6.05
N GLY A 167 -6.56 -12.53 6.93
CA GLY A 167 -7.27 -13.09 8.07
C GLY A 167 -7.80 -12.02 9.03
N LEU A 168 -6.97 -11.01 9.35
CA LEU A 168 -7.37 -9.88 10.20
C LEU A 168 -8.50 -9.05 9.57
N VAL A 169 -8.43 -8.79 8.25
CA VAL A 169 -9.50 -8.08 7.52
C VAL A 169 -10.80 -8.88 7.51
N LEU A 170 -10.72 -10.20 7.36
CA LEU A 170 -11.90 -11.07 7.43
C LEU A 170 -12.50 -11.05 8.83
N ILE A 171 -11.67 -11.12 9.89
CA ILE A 171 -12.13 -11.00 11.26
C ILE A 171 -12.84 -9.66 11.47
N ASP A 172 -12.22 -8.54 11.11
CA ASP A 172 -12.83 -7.19 11.18
C ASP A 172 -14.20 -7.15 10.47
N ARG A 173 -14.25 -7.78 9.30
CA ARG A 173 -15.47 -7.75 8.47
C ARG A 173 -16.61 -8.57 9.07
N PHE A 174 -16.32 -9.75 9.65
CA PHE A 174 -17.33 -10.69 10.13
C PHE A 174 -17.63 -10.54 11.61
N SER A 175 -16.67 -10.10 12.45
CA SER A 175 -16.91 -9.89 13.88
C SER A 175 -17.66 -8.59 14.19
N GLY A 176 -17.64 -7.64 13.25
CA GLY A 176 -18.18 -6.29 13.45
C GLY A 176 -17.34 -5.41 14.39
N ILE A 177 -16.19 -5.90 14.85
CA ILE A 177 -15.25 -5.13 15.68
C ILE A 177 -14.15 -4.55 14.76
N PRO A 178 -14.06 -3.22 14.57
CA PRO A 178 -13.11 -2.61 13.64
C PRO A 178 -11.69 -2.56 14.22
N PHE A 179 -11.14 -3.71 14.59
CA PHE A 179 -9.85 -3.85 15.26
C PHE A 179 -8.69 -3.22 14.48
N LEU A 180 -8.59 -3.50 13.18
CA LEU A 180 -7.54 -2.93 12.35
C LEU A 180 -7.67 -1.41 12.22
N ARG A 181 -8.90 -0.93 12.07
CA ARG A 181 -9.17 0.51 11.97
C ARG A 181 -8.85 1.23 13.28
N GLU A 182 -9.22 0.66 14.41
CA GLU A 182 -8.89 1.22 15.73
C GLU A 182 -7.39 1.26 15.97
N ALA A 183 -6.65 0.21 15.58
CA ALA A 183 -5.21 0.15 15.73
C ALA A 183 -4.46 1.25 14.97
N ILE A 184 -5.02 1.73 13.84
CA ILE A 184 -4.40 2.79 13.02
C ILE A 184 -5.16 4.12 13.07
N ALA A 185 -6.22 4.23 13.87
CA ALA A 185 -7.07 5.42 13.92
C ALA A 185 -6.29 6.75 14.05
N PRO A 186 -5.30 6.88 14.96
CA PRO A 186 -4.55 8.13 15.07
C PRO A 186 -3.75 8.48 13.82
N VAL A 187 -3.23 7.46 13.11
CA VAL A 187 -2.49 7.67 11.86
C VAL A 187 -3.44 8.00 10.73
N LEU A 188 -4.58 7.29 10.65
CA LEU A 188 -5.61 7.52 9.65
C LEU A 188 -6.16 8.96 9.76
N ASP A 189 -6.46 9.41 10.98
CA ASP A 189 -6.94 10.77 11.24
C ASP A 189 -5.89 11.83 10.88
N ALA A 190 -4.62 11.59 11.21
CA ALA A 190 -3.53 12.49 10.85
C ALA A 190 -3.37 12.62 9.33
N VAL A 191 -3.37 11.50 8.60
CA VAL A 191 -3.26 11.47 7.14
C VAL A 191 -4.48 12.12 6.48
N THR A 192 -5.68 11.87 6.99
CA THR A 192 -6.92 12.49 6.48
C THR A 192 -6.87 13.99 6.65
N ARG A 193 -6.57 14.49 7.84
CA ARG A 193 -6.45 15.95 8.10
C ARG A 193 -5.40 16.59 7.20
N PHE A 194 -4.25 15.93 7.02
CA PHE A 194 -3.18 16.42 6.15
C PHE A 194 -3.62 16.47 4.68
N ALA A 195 -4.34 15.47 4.20
CA ALA A 195 -4.83 15.44 2.82
C ALA A 195 -6.00 16.41 2.56
N GLU A 196 -6.82 16.74 3.58
CA GLU A 196 -7.95 17.65 3.44
C GLU A 196 -7.58 19.13 3.68
N TYR A 197 -6.44 19.41 4.32
CA TYR A 197 -6.02 20.77 4.65
C TYR A 197 -5.35 21.50 3.48
N TYR A 198 -4.86 20.75 2.50
CA TYR A 198 -4.22 21.22 1.28
C TYR A 198 -5.03 20.90 0.04
#